data_0e7272902b30eadd97d4649163700c92
#
_entry.id   0e7272902b30eadd97d4649163700c92
#
_cell.length_a   1.000
_cell.length_b   1.000
_cell.length_c   1.000
_cell.angle_alpha   90.00
_cell.angle_beta   90.00
_cell.angle_gamma   90.00
#
_symmetry.space_group_name_H-M   'P 1'
#
loop_
_entity.id
_entity.type
_entity.pdbx_description
1 polymer ?
#
loop_
_entity_poly.entity_id
_entity_poly.type
_entity_poly.pdbx_seq_one_letter_code
_entity_poly.pdbx_strand_id
1 'polypeptide(L)'
;MIAYDQHLHTHCSHDSRESVDAICHAARARGLSGVAITDHADLFGVDPAETRERIARSVLEAGEAQDRYPDLSVARGVEIGDYFADPDGGRAILSLSDYDLVIGSVHCLSFGKLNDAYSRCDFGESWSDEEIEGLFAHYLSLLLTMAEKNDFDVLAHLTCPLRYLVGKYRRRVDLVRHRDAIAAILSAVIRSGRSLEVNTSGLSDTAPGGMMMPDEPILSLYRDLGGKRITFGSDAHAAGRVGAGFEEARKRLSALGFTRYAVYRKRQPIDYPL
;
A
#
# COMPACT_ATOMS: atom_id res chain seq x y z
N MET A 1 -18.33 -10.05 -3.82
CA MET A 1 -17.40 -9.36 -4.77
C MET A 1 -16.82 -8.17 -4.03
N ILE A 2 -15.50 -7.96 -4.08
CA ILE A 2 -14.89 -6.75 -3.54
C ILE A 2 -15.30 -5.57 -4.41
N ALA A 3 -15.91 -4.57 -3.79
CA ALA A 3 -16.55 -3.47 -4.51
C ALA A 3 -15.73 -2.17 -4.53
N TYR A 4 -14.63 -2.09 -3.76
CA TYR A 4 -13.82 -0.88 -3.64
C TYR A 4 -12.34 -1.20 -3.77
N ASP A 5 -11.65 -0.41 -4.61
CA ASP A 5 -10.19 -0.41 -4.75
C ASP A 5 -9.63 0.83 -4.06
N GLN A 6 -8.87 0.63 -2.98
CA GLN A 6 -8.44 1.73 -2.14
C GLN A 6 -6.96 2.07 -2.28
N HIS A 7 -6.28 1.55 -3.33
CA HIS A 7 -4.88 1.87 -3.59
C HIS A 7 -4.63 1.92 -5.09
N LEU A 8 -4.57 3.14 -5.64
CA LEU A 8 -4.49 3.41 -7.08
C LEU A 8 -3.65 4.66 -7.37
N HIS A 9 -2.91 4.63 -8.46
CA HIS A 9 -2.01 5.69 -8.89
C HIS A 9 -2.39 6.29 -10.23
N THR A 10 -2.26 7.61 -10.31
CA THR A 10 -2.50 8.39 -11.53
C THR A 10 -1.20 9.04 -12.03
N HIS A 11 -1.30 9.86 -13.06
CA HIS A 11 -0.17 10.64 -13.57
C HIS A 11 0.38 11.68 -12.57
N CYS A 12 -0.24 11.83 -11.41
CA CYS A 12 0.32 12.58 -10.29
C CYS A 12 1.36 11.77 -9.49
N SER A 13 1.40 10.45 -9.65
CA SER A 13 2.54 9.61 -9.21
C SER A 13 3.66 9.64 -10.24
N HIS A 14 4.90 9.46 -9.80
CA HIS A 14 6.08 9.53 -10.66
C HIS A 14 6.22 8.35 -11.63
N ASP A 15 5.49 7.27 -11.38
CA ASP A 15 5.59 5.96 -12.07
C ASP A 15 4.27 5.50 -12.72
N SER A 16 3.24 6.34 -12.71
CA SER A 16 2.01 6.12 -13.47
C SER A 16 1.78 7.23 -14.52
N ARG A 17 0.99 6.94 -15.54
CA ARG A 17 0.59 7.88 -16.59
C ARG A 17 -0.93 7.96 -16.77
N GLU A 18 -1.66 7.26 -15.92
CA GLU A 18 -3.11 7.15 -16.04
C GLU A 18 -3.80 8.42 -15.55
N SER A 19 -4.86 8.82 -16.23
CA SER A 19 -5.74 9.87 -15.72
C SER A 19 -6.73 9.29 -14.71
N VAL A 20 -7.24 10.14 -13.82
CA VAL A 20 -8.34 9.75 -12.91
C VAL A 20 -9.54 9.24 -13.69
N ASP A 21 -9.85 9.83 -14.85
CA ASP A 21 -10.95 9.38 -15.70
C ASP A 21 -10.73 7.96 -16.26
N ALA A 22 -9.51 7.62 -16.67
CA ALA A 22 -9.18 6.26 -17.12
C ALA A 22 -9.36 5.23 -15.99
N ILE A 23 -8.96 5.56 -14.76
CA ILE A 23 -9.18 4.75 -13.56
C ILE A 23 -10.69 4.58 -13.29
N CYS A 24 -11.47 5.67 -13.33
CA CYS A 24 -12.93 5.62 -13.11
C CYS A 24 -13.64 4.77 -14.16
N HIS A 25 -13.27 4.90 -15.43
CA HIS A 25 -13.81 4.06 -16.50
C HIS A 25 -13.48 2.57 -16.30
N ALA A 26 -12.25 2.25 -15.92
CA ALA A 26 -11.84 0.87 -15.64
C ALA A 26 -12.59 0.30 -14.43
N ALA A 27 -12.76 1.07 -13.36
CA ALA A 27 -13.50 0.69 -12.17
C ALA A 27 -14.97 0.35 -12.51
N ARG A 28 -15.65 1.22 -13.28
CA ARG A 28 -17.02 0.98 -13.74
C ARG A 28 -17.14 -0.27 -14.63
N ALA A 29 -16.19 -0.45 -15.55
CA ALA A 29 -16.16 -1.62 -16.43
C ALA A 29 -15.99 -2.93 -15.65
N ARG A 30 -15.36 -2.89 -14.48
CA ARG A 30 -15.19 -4.04 -13.57
C ARG A 30 -16.30 -4.17 -12.52
N GLY A 31 -17.29 -3.27 -12.53
CA GLY A 31 -18.41 -3.28 -11.57
C GLY A 31 -18.00 -2.89 -10.14
N LEU A 32 -16.92 -2.14 -9.97
CA LEU A 32 -16.57 -1.56 -8.68
C LEU A 32 -17.54 -0.45 -8.31
N SER A 33 -17.82 -0.32 -7.03
CA SER A 33 -18.66 0.76 -6.46
C SER A 33 -17.84 2.01 -6.11
N GLY A 34 -16.51 1.88 -6.02
CA GLY A 34 -15.65 3.01 -5.74
C GLY A 34 -14.16 2.72 -5.83
N VAL A 35 -13.42 3.81 -5.86
CA VAL A 35 -11.97 3.88 -5.92
C VAL A 35 -11.45 4.94 -4.95
N ALA A 36 -10.22 4.77 -4.45
CA ALA A 36 -9.47 5.85 -3.80
C ALA A 36 -8.24 6.16 -4.65
N ILE A 37 -8.07 7.43 -5.00
CA ILE A 37 -6.86 7.91 -5.66
C ILE A 37 -5.84 8.19 -4.58
N THR A 38 -4.72 7.47 -4.60
CA THR A 38 -3.71 7.45 -3.53
C THR A 38 -2.32 7.63 -4.08
N ASP A 39 -2.13 8.69 -4.86
CA ASP A 39 -0.85 8.99 -5.49
C ASP A 39 0.30 9.12 -4.48
N HIS A 40 1.50 8.77 -4.92
CA HIS A 40 2.72 8.77 -4.12
C HIS A 40 3.13 10.13 -3.59
N ALA A 41 3.21 10.25 -2.28
CA ALA A 41 3.87 11.32 -1.54
C ALA A 41 5.10 10.76 -0.82
N ASP A 42 6.10 10.30 -1.58
CA ASP A 42 7.37 9.83 -1.02
C ASP A 42 8.14 11.00 -0.41
N LEU A 43 8.75 10.77 0.76
CA LEU A 43 9.43 11.81 1.54
C LEU A 43 10.93 11.56 1.69
N PHE A 44 11.47 10.53 1.04
CA PHE A 44 12.90 10.23 1.08
C PHE A 44 13.59 10.70 -0.19
N GLY A 45 14.53 11.66 -0.03
CA GLY A 45 15.40 12.11 -1.15
C GLY A 45 14.69 12.83 -2.30
N VAL A 46 13.51 13.40 -2.06
CA VAL A 46 12.68 14.12 -3.04
C VAL A 46 12.59 15.60 -2.73
N ASP A 47 12.18 16.42 -3.72
CA ASP A 47 11.85 17.83 -3.49
C ASP A 47 10.47 17.93 -2.82
N PRO A 48 10.39 18.43 -1.57
CA PRO A 48 9.11 18.55 -0.87
C PRO A 48 8.11 19.47 -1.56
N ALA A 49 8.58 20.49 -2.30
CA ALA A 49 7.70 21.44 -3.00
C ALA A 49 7.04 20.75 -4.21
N GLU A 50 7.82 20.01 -5.00
CA GLU A 50 7.29 19.23 -6.13
C GLU A 50 6.30 18.16 -5.67
N THR A 51 6.62 17.43 -4.60
CA THR A 51 5.72 16.42 -4.03
C THR A 51 4.40 17.05 -3.61
N ARG A 52 4.43 18.20 -2.91
CA ARG A 52 3.22 18.91 -2.49
C ARG A 52 2.37 19.37 -3.67
N GLU A 53 2.99 19.89 -4.74
CA GLU A 53 2.27 20.33 -5.94
C GLU A 53 1.56 19.15 -6.63
N ARG A 54 2.25 18.01 -6.80
CA ARG A 54 1.67 16.80 -7.38
C ARG A 54 0.49 16.27 -6.57
N ILE A 55 0.61 16.21 -5.25
CA ILE A 55 -0.47 15.71 -4.38
C ILE A 55 -1.65 16.70 -4.32
N ALA A 56 -1.41 18.01 -4.28
CA ALA A 56 -2.47 19.00 -4.37
C ALA A 56 -3.28 18.84 -5.66
N ARG A 57 -2.62 18.57 -6.77
CA ARG A 57 -3.25 18.28 -8.07
C ARG A 57 -4.05 16.97 -8.03
N SER A 58 -3.48 15.89 -7.49
CA SER A 58 -4.16 14.59 -7.33
C SER A 58 -5.49 14.72 -6.56
N VAL A 59 -5.44 15.42 -5.44
CA VAL A 59 -6.63 15.68 -4.60
C VAL A 59 -7.70 16.48 -5.35
N LEU A 60 -7.30 17.51 -6.11
CA LEU A 60 -8.21 18.31 -6.92
C LEU A 60 -8.87 17.44 -7.99
N GLU A 61 -8.10 16.70 -8.76
CA GLU A 61 -8.60 15.86 -9.86
C GLU A 61 -9.53 14.73 -9.34
N ALA A 62 -9.22 14.13 -8.19
CA ALA A 62 -10.09 13.16 -7.53
C ALA A 62 -11.43 13.78 -7.11
N GLY A 63 -11.41 15.01 -6.58
CA GLY A 63 -12.61 15.75 -6.24
C GLY A 63 -13.49 16.06 -7.45
N GLU A 64 -12.90 16.55 -8.52
CA GLU A 64 -13.60 16.80 -9.78
C GLU A 64 -14.15 15.50 -10.40
N ALA A 65 -13.44 14.39 -10.29
CA ALA A 65 -13.91 13.10 -10.77
C ALA A 65 -15.14 12.62 -9.99
N GLN A 66 -15.23 12.87 -8.68
CA GLN A 66 -16.44 12.55 -7.91
C GLN A 66 -17.68 13.25 -8.46
N ASP A 67 -17.54 14.48 -8.93
CA ASP A 67 -18.65 15.23 -9.55
C ASP A 67 -19.01 14.69 -10.95
N ARG A 68 -17.99 14.27 -11.72
CA ARG A 68 -18.19 13.69 -13.08
C ARG A 68 -18.76 12.27 -13.05
N TYR A 69 -18.50 11.51 -11.98
CA TYR A 69 -18.92 10.11 -11.84
C TYR A 69 -19.83 9.91 -10.61
N PRO A 70 -21.07 10.41 -10.62
CA PRO A 70 -21.96 10.36 -9.44
C PRO A 70 -22.40 8.94 -9.06
N ASP A 71 -22.25 7.97 -9.95
CA ASP A 71 -22.54 6.54 -9.74
C ASP A 71 -21.32 5.75 -9.22
N LEU A 72 -20.14 6.36 -9.16
CA LEU A 72 -18.92 5.78 -8.64
C LEU A 72 -18.42 6.62 -7.46
N SER A 73 -18.08 5.99 -6.36
CA SER A 73 -17.47 6.70 -5.26
C SER A 73 -15.97 6.92 -5.52
N VAL A 74 -15.54 8.17 -5.69
CA VAL A 74 -14.14 8.54 -5.88
C VAL A 74 -13.62 9.21 -4.61
N ALA A 75 -12.79 8.50 -3.84
CA ALA A 75 -12.24 9.00 -2.60
C ALA A 75 -10.92 9.75 -2.84
N ARG A 76 -10.72 10.83 -2.08
CA ARG A 76 -9.45 11.56 -2.01
C ARG A 76 -8.53 10.85 -1.04
N GLY A 77 -7.51 10.20 -1.56
CA GLY A 77 -6.50 9.53 -0.75
C GLY A 77 -5.10 10.08 -1.01
N VAL A 78 -4.14 9.51 -0.29
CA VAL A 78 -2.72 9.69 -0.52
C VAL A 78 -1.97 8.50 0.02
N GLU A 79 -0.92 8.06 -0.66
CA GLU A 79 0.06 7.13 -0.12
C GLU A 79 1.31 7.91 0.30
N ILE A 80 1.53 8.03 1.63
CA ILE A 80 2.72 8.68 2.17
C ILE A 80 3.81 7.64 2.34
N GLY A 81 4.78 7.67 1.43
CA GLY A 81 5.97 6.84 1.51
C GLY A 81 7.03 7.46 2.42
N ASP A 82 7.68 6.62 3.23
CA ASP A 82 8.86 7.00 4.04
C ASP A 82 8.58 8.15 5.03
N TYR A 83 7.38 8.19 5.60
CA TYR A 83 6.94 9.28 6.50
C TYR A 83 7.92 9.54 7.66
N PHE A 84 8.64 8.51 8.10
CA PHE A 84 9.67 8.63 9.15
C PHE A 84 10.88 9.49 8.73
N ALA A 85 11.15 9.62 7.42
CA ALA A 85 12.30 10.36 6.89
C ALA A 85 12.10 11.88 6.98
N ASP A 86 10.87 12.36 6.78
CA ASP A 86 10.49 13.78 6.91
C ASP A 86 9.09 13.90 7.55
N PRO A 87 9.00 13.86 8.89
CA PRO A 87 7.72 14.00 9.59
C PRO A 87 7.04 15.37 9.39
N ASP A 88 7.81 16.44 9.15
CA ASP A 88 7.24 17.77 8.87
C ASP A 88 6.65 17.83 7.47
N GLY A 89 7.36 17.28 6.48
CA GLY A 89 6.85 17.08 5.12
C GLY A 89 5.57 16.27 5.11
N GLY A 90 5.52 15.16 5.83
CA GLY A 90 4.31 14.36 5.96
C GLY A 90 3.13 15.12 6.56
N ARG A 91 3.33 15.92 7.60
CA ARG A 91 2.29 16.81 8.16
C ARG A 91 1.84 17.86 7.13
N ALA A 92 2.77 18.39 6.34
CA ALA A 92 2.44 19.33 5.28
C ALA A 92 1.58 18.68 4.19
N ILE A 93 1.84 17.42 3.81
CA ILE A 93 0.98 16.65 2.89
C ILE A 93 -0.40 16.45 3.50
N LEU A 94 -0.49 16.02 4.74
CA LEU A 94 -1.79 15.81 5.43
C LEU A 94 -2.63 17.07 5.51
N SER A 95 -2.01 18.26 5.54
CA SER A 95 -2.73 19.53 5.58
C SER A 95 -3.29 20.01 4.23
N LEU A 96 -3.00 19.33 3.12
CA LEU A 96 -3.45 19.74 1.79
C LEU A 96 -4.94 19.50 1.55
N SER A 97 -5.55 18.56 2.26
CA SER A 97 -6.95 18.18 2.07
C SER A 97 -7.56 17.50 3.28
N ASP A 98 -8.90 17.52 3.32
CA ASP A 98 -9.68 16.60 4.13
C ASP A 98 -9.73 15.24 3.42
N TYR A 99 -8.68 14.43 3.62
CA TYR A 99 -8.58 13.12 2.99
C TYR A 99 -9.67 12.15 3.47
N ASP A 100 -10.09 11.27 2.56
CA ASP A 100 -10.90 10.10 2.90
C ASP A 100 -10.03 8.96 3.44
N LEU A 101 -8.79 8.85 2.94
CA LEU A 101 -7.87 7.75 3.22
C LEU A 101 -6.42 8.22 3.17
N VAL A 102 -5.63 7.84 4.15
CA VAL A 102 -4.17 7.99 4.18
C VAL A 102 -3.53 6.62 4.32
N ILE A 103 -2.73 6.24 3.33
CA ILE A 103 -1.94 5.02 3.33
C ILE A 103 -0.52 5.36 3.76
N GLY A 104 0.08 4.52 4.60
CA GLY A 104 1.48 4.63 4.98
C GLY A 104 2.30 3.49 4.44
N SER A 105 3.43 3.80 3.81
CA SER A 105 4.34 2.83 3.17
C SER A 105 5.82 3.14 3.42
N VAL A 106 6.68 2.16 3.13
CA VAL A 106 8.13 2.32 3.08
C VAL A 106 8.62 1.88 1.71
N HIS A 107 9.18 2.80 0.94
CA HIS A 107 9.66 2.56 -0.42
C HIS A 107 11.18 2.67 -0.55
N CYS A 108 11.81 3.50 0.27
CA CYS A 108 13.23 3.77 0.21
C CYS A 108 13.96 3.25 1.45
N LEU A 109 15.18 2.81 1.24
CA LEU A 109 16.04 2.30 2.30
C LEU A 109 17.43 2.93 2.21
N SER A 110 17.99 3.26 3.38
CA SER A 110 19.41 3.55 3.52
C SER A 110 20.05 2.39 4.28
N PHE A 111 20.56 1.40 3.55
CA PHE A 111 21.17 0.19 4.13
C PHE A 111 22.29 -0.33 3.27
N GLY A 112 23.50 -0.39 3.85
CA GLY A 112 24.70 -0.86 3.15
C GLY A 112 24.98 0.00 1.90
N LYS A 113 24.90 -0.64 0.74
CA LYS A 113 25.09 0.01 -0.58
C LYS A 113 23.80 0.55 -1.23
N LEU A 114 22.64 0.34 -0.60
CA LEU A 114 21.37 0.89 -1.03
C LEU A 114 21.08 2.20 -0.29
N ASN A 115 20.82 3.27 -1.05
CA ASN A 115 20.33 4.55 -0.53
C ASN A 115 19.33 5.15 -1.53
N ASP A 116 18.28 4.39 -1.83
CA ASP A 116 17.24 4.73 -2.83
C ASP A 116 16.03 3.80 -2.62
N ALA A 117 15.05 3.89 -3.52
CA ALA A 117 13.94 2.97 -3.60
C ALA A 117 14.44 1.53 -3.86
N TYR A 118 14.01 0.60 -3.00
CA TYR A 118 14.41 -0.81 -3.14
C TYR A 118 13.90 -1.43 -4.45
N SER A 119 12.86 -0.88 -5.05
CA SER A 119 12.34 -1.30 -6.37
C SER A 119 13.34 -1.12 -7.51
N ARG A 120 14.27 -0.15 -7.38
CA ARG A 120 15.31 0.17 -8.37
C ARG A 120 16.61 -0.61 -8.13
N CYS A 121 16.74 -1.26 -6.99
CA CYS A 121 17.96 -1.97 -6.62
C CYS A 121 18.11 -3.27 -7.41
N ASP A 122 19.35 -3.55 -7.85
CA ASP A 122 19.74 -4.87 -8.34
C ASP A 122 20.20 -5.72 -7.16
N PHE A 123 19.36 -6.68 -6.73
CA PHE A 123 19.64 -7.63 -5.66
C PHE A 123 20.32 -8.91 -6.14
N GLY A 124 21.07 -8.84 -7.24
CA GLY A 124 21.82 -9.95 -7.80
C GLY A 124 23.00 -10.40 -6.95
N GLU A 125 24.04 -10.97 -7.61
CA GLU A 125 25.18 -11.61 -6.95
C GLU A 125 26.01 -10.70 -6.04
N SER A 126 25.93 -9.37 -6.24
CA SER A 126 26.64 -8.41 -5.39
C SER A 126 26.13 -8.33 -3.96
N TRP A 127 24.97 -8.93 -3.65
CA TRP A 127 24.40 -8.99 -2.31
C TRP A 127 24.56 -10.39 -1.72
N SER A 128 25.17 -10.50 -0.55
CA SER A 128 25.20 -11.74 0.23
C SER A 128 23.81 -12.05 0.81
N ASP A 129 23.57 -13.30 1.20
CA ASP A 129 22.30 -13.66 1.84
C ASP A 129 22.12 -12.99 3.20
N GLU A 130 23.22 -12.77 3.95
CA GLU A 130 23.16 -12.04 5.22
C GLU A 130 22.85 -10.53 5.03
N GLU A 131 23.37 -9.91 3.96
CA GLU A 131 23.00 -8.54 3.62
C GLU A 131 21.50 -8.44 3.23
N ILE A 132 20.94 -9.41 2.52
CA ILE A 132 19.51 -9.48 2.18
C ILE A 132 18.65 -9.63 3.44
N GLU A 133 19.02 -10.52 4.36
CA GLU A 133 18.33 -10.68 5.64
C GLU A 133 18.40 -9.40 6.48
N GLY A 134 19.59 -8.78 6.56
CA GLY A 134 19.80 -7.50 7.24
C GLY A 134 18.97 -6.36 6.65
N LEU A 135 18.90 -6.27 5.32
CA LEU A 135 18.09 -5.29 4.62
C LEU A 135 16.61 -5.47 4.93
N PHE A 136 16.11 -6.70 4.93
CA PHE A 136 14.70 -6.97 5.24
C PHE A 136 14.40 -6.68 6.73
N ALA A 137 15.31 -7.00 7.64
CA ALA A 137 15.19 -6.62 9.05
C ALA A 137 15.14 -5.09 9.23
N HIS A 138 15.99 -4.35 8.51
CA HIS A 138 15.98 -2.89 8.52
C HIS A 138 14.66 -2.33 7.98
N TYR A 139 14.15 -2.84 6.86
CA TYR A 139 12.84 -2.47 6.32
C TYR A 139 11.73 -2.64 7.37
N LEU A 140 11.68 -3.79 8.06
CA LEU A 140 10.69 -4.04 9.11
C LEU A 140 10.84 -3.07 10.29
N SER A 141 12.06 -2.66 10.64
CA SER A 141 12.28 -1.67 11.71
C SER A 141 11.74 -0.29 11.36
N LEU A 142 11.83 0.11 10.08
CA LEU A 142 11.26 1.36 9.58
C LEU A 142 9.73 1.31 9.56
N LEU A 143 9.13 0.18 9.12
CA LEU A 143 7.69 -0.04 9.20
C LEU A 143 7.17 0.04 10.63
N LEU A 144 7.88 -0.57 11.60
CA LEU A 144 7.50 -0.47 13.00
C LEU A 144 7.55 0.97 13.49
N THR A 145 8.62 1.69 13.16
CA THR A 145 8.77 3.11 13.51
C THR A 145 7.62 3.94 12.94
N MET A 146 7.26 3.71 11.67
CA MET A 146 6.15 4.38 11.02
C MET A 146 4.80 4.03 11.70
N ALA A 147 4.57 2.73 11.97
CA ALA A 147 3.35 2.27 12.63
C ALA A 147 3.15 2.84 14.03
N GLU A 148 4.24 3.16 14.75
CA GLU A 148 4.18 3.70 16.10
C GLU A 148 4.11 5.23 16.15
N LYS A 149 4.69 5.94 15.18
CA LYS A 149 4.96 7.38 15.29
C LYS A 149 4.21 8.25 14.28
N ASN A 150 3.78 7.70 13.14
CA ASN A 150 3.22 8.49 12.07
C ASN A 150 1.70 8.37 11.97
N ASP A 151 1.08 9.36 11.34
CA ASP A 151 -0.37 9.46 11.18
C ASP A 151 -0.81 8.95 9.80
N PHE A 152 -1.43 7.77 9.76
CA PHE A 152 -2.03 7.15 8.59
C PHE A 152 -3.17 6.19 9.01
N ASP A 153 -3.97 5.75 8.07
CA ASP A 153 -5.14 4.90 8.32
C ASP A 153 -4.88 3.42 7.98
N VAL A 154 -4.10 3.18 6.93
CA VAL A 154 -3.83 1.84 6.37
C VAL A 154 -2.34 1.62 6.22
N LEU A 155 -1.81 0.52 6.78
CA LEU A 155 -0.45 0.07 6.51
C LEU A 155 -0.43 -0.67 5.17
N ALA A 156 0.28 -0.12 4.18
CA ALA A 156 0.40 -0.67 2.84
C ALA A 156 1.30 -1.90 2.80
N HIS A 157 1.02 -2.79 1.86
CA HIS A 157 1.85 -3.87 1.30
C HIS A 157 3.06 -4.29 2.17
N LEU A 158 2.78 -4.71 3.43
CA LEU A 158 3.76 -4.98 4.50
C LEU A 158 4.99 -5.78 4.04
N THR A 159 4.87 -6.63 3.03
CA THR A 159 5.96 -7.47 2.52
C THR A 159 6.46 -7.06 1.13
N CYS A 160 6.25 -5.81 0.72
CA CYS A 160 6.58 -5.34 -0.63
C CYS A 160 8.02 -5.66 -1.09
N PRO A 161 9.08 -5.56 -0.28
CA PRO A 161 10.42 -5.94 -0.71
C PRO A 161 10.55 -7.40 -1.16
N LEU A 162 9.72 -8.32 -0.64
CA LEU A 162 9.75 -9.73 -1.06
C LEU A 162 9.36 -9.92 -2.53
N ARG A 163 8.54 -9.01 -3.08
CA ARG A 163 8.22 -9.00 -4.51
C ARG A 163 9.48 -8.92 -5.37
N TYR A 164 10.47 -8.16 -4.92
CA TYR A 164 11.76 -8.00 -5.59
C TYR A 164 12.72 -9.10 -5.16
N LEU A 165 12.99 -9.21 -3.87
CA LEU A 165 13.96 -10.15 -3.33
C LEU A 165 13.65 -11.59 -3.73
N VAL A 166 12.46 -12.08 -3.40
CA VAL A 166 12.03 -13.46 -3.68
C VAL A 166 11.49 -13.60 -5.09
N GLY A 167 10.57 -12.71 -5.48
CA GLY A 167 9.86 -12.79 -6.76
C GLY A 167 10.78 -12.60 -7.96
N LYS A 168 11.50 -11.48 -8.02
CA LYS A 168 12.34 -11.12 -9.17
C LYS A 168 13.73 -11.74 -9.11
N TYR A 169 14.42 -11.60 -7.97
CA TYR A 169 15.84 -11.98 -7.85
C TYR A 169 16.05 -13.38 -7.27
N ARG A 170 14.97 -14.09 -6.91
CA ARG A 170 15.02 -15.46 -6.36
C ARG A 170 15.90 -15.60 -5.11
N ARG A 171 16.04 -14.51 -4.34
CA ARG A 171 16.77 -14.52 -3.08
C ARG A 171 15.91 -15.17 -2.00
N ARG A 172 16.56 -15.74 -1.01
CA ARG A 172 15.87 -16.33 0.16
C ARG A 172 15.76 -15.29 1.26
N VAL A 173 14.57 -15.23 1.88
CA VAL A 173 14.30 -14.46 3.09
C VAL A 173 13.61 -15.41 4.07
N ASP A 174 14.17 -15.58 5.26
CA ASP A 174 13.58 -16.44 6.28
C ASP A 174 12.56 -15.69 7.13
N LEU A 175 11.29 -15.76 6.76
CA LEU A 175 10.21 -15.10 7.48
C LEU A 175 10.04 -15.61 8.93
N VAL A 176 10.51 -16.83 9.25
CA VAL A 176 10.49 -17.35 10.63
C VAL A 176 11.44 -16.53 11.50
N ARG A 177 12.63 -16.19 10.99
CA ARG A 177 13.60 -15.31 11.66
C ARG A 177 13.00 -13.91 11.97
N HIS A 178 12.12 -13.42 11.13
CA HIS A 178 11.52 -12.09 11.23
C HIS A 178 10.12 -12.07 11.91
N ARG A 179 9.65 -13.22 12.37
CA ARG A 179 8.29 -13.38 12.91
C ARG A 179 7.95 -12.40 14.02
N ASP A 180 8.87 -12.19 14.95
CA ASP A 180 8.64 -11.31 16.10
C ASP A 180 8.57 -9.83 15.68
N ALA A 181 9.41 -9.39 14.74
CA ALA A 181 9.35 -8.04 14.17
C ALA A 181 8.04 -7.82 13.41
N ILE A 182 7.60 -8.78 12.60
CA ILE A 182 6.31 -8.74 11.90
C ILE A 182 5.16 -8.68 12.92
N ALA A 183 5.18 -9.52 13.97
CA ALA A 183 4.17 -9.50 15.02
C ALA A 183 4.11 -8.16 15.77
N ALA A 184 5.25 -7.51 16.01
CA ALA A 184 5.31 -6.19 16.62
C ALA A 184 4.63 -5.12 15.75
N ILE A 185 4.90 -5.12 14.42
CA ILE A 185 4.26 -4.21 13.46
C ILE A 185 2.74 -4.44 13.44
N LEU A 186 2.29 -5.68 13.28
CA LEU A 186 0.88 -6.05 13.26
C LEU A 186 0.18 -5.62 14.56
N SER A 187 0.83 -5.82 15.70
CA SER A 187 0.32 -5.40 17.00
C SER A 187 0.22 -3.87 17.12
N ALA A 188 1.17 -3.11 16.56
CA ALA A 188 1.10 -1.65 16.51
C ALA A 188 -0.09 -1.17 15.66
N VAL A 189 -0.32 -1.77 14.48
CA VAL A 189 -1.47 -1.51 13.61
C VAL A 189 -2.78 -1.78 14.34
N ILE A 190 -2.89 -2.92 15.04
CA ILE A 190 -4.08 -3.31 15.79
C ILE A 190 -4.34 -2.33 16.94
N ARG A 191 -3.33 -2.03 17.75
CA ARG A 191 -3.48 -1.12 18.91
C ARG A 191 -3.89 0.29 18.52
N SER A 192 -3.42 0.77 17.36
CA SER A 192 -3.78 2.09 16.84
C SER A 192 -5.14 2.13 16.14
N GLY A 193 -5.83 0.98 16.01
CA GLY A 193 -7.12 0.89 15.32
C GLY A 193 -7.05 1.05 13.81
N ARG A 194 -5.87 0.95 13.21
CA ARG A 194 -5.61 1.04 11.77
C ARG A 194 -5.96 -0.26 11.06
N SER A 195 -5.97 -0.20 9.74
CA SER A 195 -6.15 -1.38 8.88
C SER A 195 -4.81 -1.87 8.32
N LEU A 196 -4.76 -3.17 8.03
CA LEU A 196 -3.72 -3.77 7.21
C LEU A 196 -4.21 -3.88 5.77
N GLU A 197 -3.43 -3.42 4.82
CA GLU A 197 -3.74 -3.63 3.41
C GLU A 197 -3.54 -5.08 3.00
N VAL A 198 -4.44 -5.57 2.17
CA VAL A 198 -4.27 -6.75 1.32
C VAL A 198 -4.00 -6.23 -0.10
N ASN A 199 -2.73 -6.09 -0.42
CA ASN A 199 -2.29 -5.62 -1.72
C ASN A 199 -2.23 -6.78 -2.71
N THR A 200 -2.91 -6.61 -3.85
CA THR A 200 -3.08 -7.67 -4.84
C THR A 200 -2.24 -7.49 -6.10
N SER A 201 -1.36 -6.47 -6.13
CA SER A 201 -0.53 -6.20 -7.31
C SER A 201 0.37 -7.39 -7.68
N GLY A 202 0.77 -8.20 -6.70
CA GLY A 202 1.55 -9.41 -6.90
C GLY A 202 0.75 -10.63 -7.40
N LEU A 203 -0.58 -10.61 -7.40
CA LEU A 203 -1.43 -11.70 -7.91
C LEU A 203 -1.69 -11.61 -9.43
N SER A 204 -1.17 -10.60 -10.09
CA SER A 204 -1.41 -10.44 -11.51
C SER A 204 -0.51 -11.31 -12.36
N ASP A 205 -1.00 -11.73 -13.52
CA ASP A 205 -0.28 -12.56 -14.49
C ASP A 205 1.05 -11.95 -14.97
N THR A 206 1.22 -10.64 -14.79
CA THR A 206 2.43 -9.89 -15.19
C THR A 206 3.36 -9.57 -14.03
N ALA A 207 2.96 -9.80 -12.78
CA ALA A 207 3.79 -9.49 -11.63
C ALA A 207 4.66 -10.69 -11.22
N PRO A 208 5.94 -10.47 -10.91
CA PRO A 208 6.78 -11.52 -10.36
C PRO A 208 6.23 -12.02 -9.03
N GLY A 209 6.09 -13.35 -8.88
CA GLY A 209 5.88 -13.98 -7.58
C GLY A 209 4.47 -14.44 -7.23
N GLY A 210 3.41 -13.94 -7.85
CA GLY A 210 2.02 -14.43 -7.65
C GLY A 210 1.53 -14.41 -6.19
N MET A 211 2.02 -13.47 -5.36
CA MET A 211 1.74 -13.39 -3.93
C MET A 211 0.94 -12.15 -3.57
N MET A 212 0.09 -12.25 -2.56
CA MET A 212 -0.48 -11.10 -1.86
C MET A 212 0.59 -10.45 -0.97
N MET A 213 0.45 -9.20 -0.68
CA MET A 213 1.29 -8.49 0.27
C MET A 213 0.44 -7.89 1.40
N PRO A 214 0.47 -8.51 2.61
CA PRO A 214 1.19 -9.73 2.97
C PRO A 214 0.50 -11.02 2.51
N ASP A 215 1.24 -12.14 2.62
CA ASP A 215 0.76 -13.49 2.30
C ASP A 215 -0.09 -14.12 3.42
N GLU A 216 -0.65 -15.31 3.16
CA GLU A 216 -1.56 -16.00 4.07
C GLU A 216 -0.97 -16.32 5.45
N PRO A 217 0.30 -16.74 5.63
CA PRO A 217 0.91 -16.92 6.95
C PRO A 217 0.89 -15.65 7.81
N ILE A 218 1.19 -14.49 7.21
CA ILE A 218 1.21 -13.22 7.93
C ILE A 218 -0.24 -12.75 8.21
N LEU A 219 -1.16 -12.94 7.28
CA LEU A 219 -2.58 -12.64 7.49
C LEU A 219 -3.19 -13.52 8.58
N SER A 220 -2.81 -14.81 8.67
CA SER A 220 -3.18 -15.69 9.78
C SER A 220 -2.64 -15.17 11.11
N LEU A 221 -1.37 -14.76 11.16
CA LEU A 221 -0.76 -14.16 12.35
C LEU A 221 -1.49 -12.87 12.75
N TYR A 222 -1.85 -12.01 11.78
CA TYR A 222 -2.63 -10.79 12.04
C TYR A 222 -3.97 -11.10 12.71
N ARG A 223 -4.71 -12.07 12.17
CA ARG A 223 -5.98 -12.54 12.76
C ARG A 223 -5.78 -13.11 14.17
N ASP A 224 -4.77 -13.96 14.37
CA ASP A 224 -4.49 -14.61 15.64
C ASP A 224 -4.07 -13.62 16.73
N LEU A 225 -3.45 -12.49 16.35
CA LEU A 225 -3.19 -11.35 17.22
C LEU A 225 -4.42 -10.48 17.50
N GLY A 226 -5.59 -10.80 16.92
CA GLY A 226 -6.85 -10.08 17.10
C GLY A 226 -7.12 -9.01 16.03
N GLY A 227 -6.31 -8.96 14.97
CA GLY A 227 -6.52 -8.07 13.82
C GLY A 227 -7.78 -8.45 13.04
N LYS A 228 -8.60 -7.45 12.72
CA LYS A 228 -9.88 -7.66 12.03
C LYS A 228 -10.06 -6.77 10.80
N ARG A 229 -9.39 -5.60 10.78
CA ARG A 229 -9.57 -4.62 9.73
C ARG A 229 -8.53 -4.80 8.64
N ILE A 230 -9.01 -5.16 7.47
CA ILE A 230 -8.22 -5.24 6.25
C ILE A 230 -8.83 -4.32 5.19
N THR A 231 -8.03 -3.81 4.29
CA THR A 231 -8.46 -3.10 3.07
C THR A 231 -8.00 -3.86 1.83
N PHE A 232 -8.55 -3.53 0.67
CA PHE A 232 -8.08 -4.04 -0.60
C PHE A 232 -7.47 -2.91 -1.42
N GLY A 233 -6.28 -3.15 -1.95
CA GLY A 233 -5.61 -2.30 -2.91
C GLY A 233 -5.06 -3.12 -4.07
N SER A 234 -5.35 -2.70 -5.31
CA SER A 234 -4.71 -3.29 -6.48
C SER A 234 -3.33 -2.70 -6.74
N ASP A 235 -3.06 -1.53 -6.17
CA ASP A 235 -1.83 -0.77 -6.37
C ASP A 235 -1.57 -0.57 -7.89
N ALA A 236 -2.67 -0.23 -8.59
CA ALA A 236 -2.68 -0.17 -10.03
C ALA A 236 -2.07 1.16 -10.52
N HIS A 237 -1.03 1.04 -11.32
CA HIS A 237 -0.37 2.12 -12.05
C HIS A 237 -0.80 2.17 -13.53
N ALA A 238 -1.79 1.34 -13.90
CA ALA A 238 -2.40 1.29 -15.22
C ALA A 238 -3.88 0.92 -15.09
N ALA A 239 -4.75 1.57 -15.84
CA ALA A 239 -6.21 1.39 -15.79
C ALA A 239 -6.65 -0.09 -15.95
N GLY A 240 -5.95 -0.84 -16.79
CA GLY A 240 -6.20 -2.28 -16.97
C GLY A 240 -5.93 -3.14 -15.73
N ARG A 241 -5.34 -2.58 -14.68
CA ARG A 241 -4.98 -3.27 -13.44
C ARG A 241 -5.91 -2.96 -12.25
N VAL A 242 -6.79 -1.98 -12.37
CA VAL A 242 -7.76 -1.59 -11.33
C VAL A 242 -8.55 -2.82 -10.86
N GLY A 243 -8.55 -3.12 -9.56
CA GLY A 243 -9.23 -4.29 -8.97
C GLY A 243 -8.67 -5.66 -9.38
N ALA A 244 -7.49 -5.71 -9.99
CA ALA A 244 -6.88 -6.98 -10.39
C ALA A 244 -6.52 -7.85 -9.16
N GLY A 245 -6.78 -9.15 -9.23
CA GLY A 245 -6.48 -10.09 -8.15
C GLY A 245 -7.50 -10.12 -6.99
N PHE A 246 -8.50 -9.24 -6.94
CA PHE A 246 -9.44 -9.13 -5.83
C PHE A 246 -10.23 -10.41 -5.57
N GLU A 247 -10.71 -11.08 -6.59
CA GLU A 247 -11.50 -12.29 -6.41
C GLU A 247 -10.66 -13.45 -5.84
N GLU A 248 -9.42 -13.56 -6.26
CA GLU A 248 -8.49 -14.56 -5.73
C GLU A 248 -8.14 -14.25 -4.26
N ALA A 249 -7.79 -12.98 -3.96
CA ALA A 249 -7.51 -12.53 -2.60
C ALA A 249 -8.73 -12.76 -1.68
N ARG A 250 -9.94 -12.44 -2.15
CA ARG A 250 -11.18 -12.67 -1.42
C ARG A 250 -11.36 -14.14 -1.03
N LYS A 251 -11.13 -15.08 -1.96
CA LYS A 251 -11.23 -16.52 -1.69
C LYS A 251 -10.24 -16.96 -0.60
N ARG A 252 -8.97 -16.51 -0.72
CA ARG A 252 -7.93 -16.84 0.26
C ARG A 252 -8.25 -16.27 1.64
N LEU A 253 -8.70 -15.01 1.71
CA LEU A 253 -9.10 -14.36 2.96
C LEU A 253 -10.33 -15.04 3.62
N SER A 254 -11.32 -15.41 2.81
CA SER A 254 -12.48 -16.17 3.32
C SER A 254 -12.06 -17.52 3.92
N ALA A 255 -11.11 -18.22 3.28
CA ALA A 255 -10.55 -19.47 3.80
C ALA A 255 -9.79 -19.26 5.12
N LEU A 256 -9.17 -18.08 5.33
CA LEU A 256 -8.54 -17.66 6.57
C LEU A 256 -9.55 -17.20 7.63
N GLY A 257 -10.85 -17.11 7.33
CA GLY A 257 -11.91 -16.73 8.27
C GLY A 257 -12.17 -15.22 8.36
N PHE A 258 -11.64 -14.41 7.46
CA PHE A 258 -12.06 -13.03 7.32
C PHE A 258 -13.45 -12.98 6.70
N THR A 259 -14.33 -12.12 7.24
CA THR A 259 -15.72 -11.98 6.78
C THR A 259 -16.06 -10.57 6.34
N ARG A 260 -15.17 -9.61 6.61
CA ARG A 260 -15.35 -8.20 6.32
C ARG A 260 -14.06 -7.56 5.87
N TYR A 261 -14.18 -6.45 5.13
CA TYR A 261 -13.09 -5.53 4.84
C TYR A 261 -13.55 -4.09 5.09
N ALA A 262 -12.63 -3.18 5.31
CA ALA A 262 -12.91 -1.78 5.58
C ALA A 262 -12.77 -0.93 4.30
N VAL A 263 -13.65 0.06 4.16
CA VAL A 263 -13.55 1.14 3.19
C VAL A 263 -13.51 2.46 3.96
N TYR A 264 -12.59 3.34 3.61
CA TYR A 264 -12.41 4.59 4.34
C TYR A 264 -13.17 5.75 3.71
N ARG A 265 -13.76 6.59 4.58
CA ARG A 265 -14.37 7.88 4.26
C ARG A 265 -14.04 8.85 5.38
N LYS A 266 -13.49 10.03 5.05
CA LYS A 266 -13.07 11.03 6.03
C LYS A 266 -12.21 10.40 7.13
N ARG A 267 -11.30 9.52 6.71
CA ARG A 267 -10.40 8.75 7.58
C ARG A 267 -11.12 7.85 8.61
N GLN A 268 -12.38 7.53 8.37
CA GLN A 268 -13.15 6.60 9.22
C GLN A 268 -13.43 5.30 8.46
N PRO A 269 -13.14 4.14 9.04
CA PRO A 269 -13.39 2.85 8.41
C PRO A 269 -14.88 2.50 8.47
N ILE A 270 -15.41 2.02 7.34
CA ILE A 270 -16.76 1.48 7.19
C ILE A 270 -16.62 0.03 6.76
N ASP A 271 -17.20 -0.89 7.52
CA ASP A 271 -17.08 -2.32 7.26
C ASP A 271 -18.03 -2.80 6.18
N TYR A 272 -17.51 -3.50 5.19
CA TYR A 272 -18.25 -4.18 4.12
C TYR A 272 -18.09 -5.71 4.22
N PRO A 273 -19.07 -6.50 3.78
CA PRO A 273 -18.94 -7.95 3.71
C PRO A 273 -17.88 -8.34 2.66
N LEU A 274 -17.11 -9.39 2.98
CA LEU A 274 -16.07 -9.93 2.11
C LEU A 274 -16.64 -10.79 0.98
#